data_35e5a53980fdd676aa6ab52cbe0ed67d
#
_entry.id   35e5a53980fdd676aa6ab52cbe0ed67d
#
_cell.length_a   1.000
_cell.length_b   1.000
_cell.length_c   1.000
_cell.angle_alpha   90.00
_cell.angle_beta   90.00
_cell.angle_gamma   90.00
#
_symmetry.space_group_name_H-M   'P 1'
#
loop_
_entity.id
_entity.type
_entity.pdbx_description
1 polymer ?
#
loop_
_entity_poly.entity_id
_entity_poly.type
_entity_poly.pdbx_seq_one_letter_code
_entity_poly.pdbx_strand_id
1 'polypeptide(L)'
;MEILDYITIAVFAAGIMFVGSLFSSTGKNMKSFFAGGGNVPWWISGLSLFMGFFSAGTFVVWGSIAYSMGFVAVTIQLTMAAAGFAVGLLIAPRWNKTGCLTAAEYITRRYGASTQKLYTYIFLFISIFTTGSFLYPIAKIIEVAAGIPLSSSIPILGVFCMIYVSLGGLRAVVVTDVLQFIILFAAVIIVIPLAFGEVGGVPEFLARVPEGFFTLFAGEYNWVFIVAFMLYNLFFLGGNWAYVQRYTSVRTPRDAKKVGVLFGVLYTFSPILWMLPPMIYRVFEPGLSGLENENAYLLMCKQT
;
A
#
# COMPACT_ATOMS: atom_id res chain seq x y z
N MET A 1 11.57 -19.65 -10.18
CA MET A 1 10.99 -20.03 -8.87
C MET A 1 11.25 -21.50 -8.61
N GLU A 2 11.67 -21.81 -7.39
CA GLU A 2 11.85 -23.18 -6.91
C GLU A 2 10.55 -23.75 -6.33
N ILE A 3 10.51 -25.08 -6.07
CA ILE A 3 9.32 -25.73 -5.47
C ILE A 3 8.95 -25.08 -4.13
N LEU A 4 9.94 -24.64 -3.35
CA LEU A 4 9.73 -23.97 -2.07
C LEU A 4 8.95 -22.65 -2.20
N ASP A 5 9.19 -21.89 -3.26
CA ASP A 5 8.48 -20.64 -3.54
C ASP A 5 6.98 -20.89 -3.79
N TYR A 6 6.67 -21.90 -4.60
CA TYR A 6 5.26 -22.28 -4.86
C TYR A 6 4.56 -22.77 -3.60
N ILE A 7 5.24 -23.55 -2.76
CA ILE A 7 4.71 -24.01 -1.47
C ILE A 7 4.45 -22.81 -0.56
N THR A 8 5.38 -21.86 -0.47
CA THR A 8 5.24 -20.66 0.36
C THR A 8 4.05 -19.81 -0.08
N ILE A 9 3.89 -19.57 -1.38
CA ILE A 9 2.75 -18.83 -1.94
C ILE A 9 1.43 -19.57 -1.63
N ALA A 10 1.39 -20.89 -1.85
CA ALA A 10 0.19 -21.69 -1.59
C ALA A 10 -0.20 -21.68 -0.10
N VAL A 11 0.76 -21.85 0.80
CA VAL A 11 0.54 -21.80 2.26
C VAL A 11 0.06 -20.42 2.69
N PHE A 12 0.67 -19.35 2.16
CA PHE A 12 0.25 -17.99 2.45
C PHE A 12 -1.18 -17.69 1.95
N ALA A 13 -1.49 -18.08 0.70
CA ALA A 13 -2.82 -17.91 0.13
C ALA A 13 -3.88 -18.71 0.92
N ALA A 14 -3.59 -19.96 1.26
CA ALA A 14 -4.45 -20.80 2.08
C ALA A 14 -4.65 -20.20 3.49
N GLY A 15 -3.59 -19.66 4.09
CA GLY A 15 -3.64 -18.97 5.39
C GLY A 15 -4.56 -17.74 5.37
N ILE A 16 -4.44 -16.89 4.35
CA ILE A 16 -5.32 -15.73 4.17
C ILE A 16 -6.77 -16.16 3.98
N MET A 17 -7.04 -17.16 3.14
CA MET A 17 -8.39 -17.69 2.93
C MET A 17 -8.97 -18.29 4.21
N PHE A 18 -8.16 -19.01 4.98
CA PHE A 18 -8.56 -19.57 6.28
C PHE A 18 -8.92 -18.46 7.27
N VAL A 19 -8.07 -17.44 7.44
CA VAL A 19 -8.39 -16.28 8.29
C VAL A 19 -9.66 -15.58 7.81
N GLY A 20 -9.79 -15.36 6.49
CA GLY A 20 -11.02 -14.79 5.90
C GLY A 20 -12.27 -15.59 6.27
N SER A 21 -12.18 -16.91 6.21
CA SER A 21 -13.30 -17.82 6.54
C SER A 21 -13.70 -17.78 8.02
N LEU A 22 -12.75 -17.60 8.94
CA LEU A 22 -13.03 -17.45 10.38
C LEU A 22 -13.93 -16.25 10.67
N PHE A 23 -13.86 -15.19 9.85
CA PHE A 23 -14.67 -13.98 10.01
C PHE A 23 -15.94 -13.96 9.15
N SER A 24 -16.20 -14.99 8.35
CA SER A 24 -17.39 -15.08 7.48
C SER A 24 -18.71 -15.01 8.26
N SER A 25 -18.72 -15.56 9.47
CA SER A 25 -19.88 -15.48 10.36
C SER A 25 -20.17 -14.09 10.95
N THR A 26 -19.16 -13.20 10.97
CA THR A 26 -19.29 -11.85 11.52
C THR A 26 -19.82 -10.84 10.50
N GLY A 27 -19.79 -11.15 9.21
CA GLY A 27 -20.27 -10.30 8.12
C GLY A 27 -21.78 -10.32 7.85
N LYS A 28 -22.59 -10.83 8.78
CA LYS A 28 -24.04 -11.06 8.56
C LYS A 28 -24.91 -9.80 8.45
N ASN A 29 -24.40 -8.64 8.81
CA ASN A 29 -25.14 -7.37 8.65
C ASN A 29 -24.26 -6.30 8.00
N MET A 30 -24.91 -5.29 7.40
CA MET A 30 -24.25 -4.20 6.66
C MET A 30 -23.16 -3.49 7.49
N LYS A 31 -23.44 -3.25 8.78
CA LYS A 31 -22.50 -2.56 9.68
C LYS A 31 -21.25 -3.42 9.95
N SER A 32 -21.41 -4.72 10.13
CA SER A 32 -20.28 -5.63 10.33
C SER A 32 -19.47 -5.78 9.06
N PHE A 33 -20.14 -5.90 7.92
CA PHE A 33 -19.48 -6.11 6.63
C PHE A 33 -18.68 -4.88 6.18
N PHE A 34 -19.29 -3.68 6.18
CA PHE A 34 -18.67 -2.47 5.66
C PHE A 34 -17.83 -1.69 6.68
N ALA A 35 -18.17 -1.76 7.97
CA ALA A 35 -17.49 -0.98 9.02
C ALA A 35 -16.89 -1.85 10.14
N GLY A 36 -16.74 -3.15 9.92
CA GLY A 36 -16.21 -4.06 10.95
C GLY A 36 -16.96 -4.03 12.28
N GLY A 37 -18.24 -3.62 12.27
CA GLY A 37 -19.07 -3.44 13.46
C GLY A 37 -18.84 -2.10 14.19
N GLY A 38 -17.92 -1.25 13.74
CA GLY A 38 -17.62 0.04 14.38
C GLY A 38 -16.81 -0.08 15.68
N ASN A 39 -16.16 -1.22 15.92
CA ASN A 39 -15.42 -1.50 17.17
C ASN A 39 -14.01 -2.07 16.89
N VAL A 40 -13.46 -1.85 15.70
CA VAL A 40 -12.10 -2.28 15.37
C VAL A 40 -11.11 -1.50 16.25
N PRO A 41 -10.13 -2.13 16.88
CA PRO A 41 -9.08 -1.42 17.60
C PRO A 41 -8.34 -0.45 16.69
N TRP A 42 -8.05 0.77 17.17
CA TRP A 42 -7.45 1.83 16.36
C TRP A 42 -6.11 1.46 15.74
N TRP A 43 -5.29 0.67 16.45
CA TRP A 43 -3.99 0.23 15.94
C TRP A 43 -4.12 -0.78 14.81
N ILE A 44 -5.12 -1.69 14.85
CA ILE A 44 -5.42 -2.61 13.74
C ILE A 44 -5.89 -1.82 12.52
N SER A 45 -6.82 -0.87 12.71
CA SER A 45 -7.27 0.00 11.62
C SER A 45 -6.15 0.87 11.06
N GLY A 46 -5.21 1.32 11.90
CA GLY A 46 -4.05 2.10 11.47
C GLY A 46 -3.05 1.28 10.65
N LEU A 47 -2.76 0.05 11.08
CA LEU A 47 -1.93 -0.88 10.32
C LEU A 47 -2.60 -1.27 9.00
N SER A 48 -3.91 -1.53 9.01
CA SER A 48 -4.68 -1.82 7.81
C SER A 48 -4.71 -0.63 6.85
N LEU A 49 -4.83 0.61 7.36
CA LEU A 49 -4.71 1.81 6.53
C LEU A 49 -3.35 1.88 5.85
N PHE A 50 -2.28 1.63 6.59
CA PHE A 50 -0.93 1.62 6.09
C PHE A 50 -0.72 0.54 5.02
N MET A 51 -1.16 -0.69 5.28
CA MET A 51 -1.09 -1.79 4.32
C MET A 51 -1.94 -1.55 3.07
N GLY A 52 -3.02 -0.78 3.16
CA GLY A 52 -3.82 -0.38 2.00
C GLY A 52 -3.08 0.51 0.99
N PHE A 53 -1.99 1.16 1.39
CA PHE A 53 -1.08 1.89 0.50
C PHE A 53 0.15 1.08 0.11
N PHE A 54 0.45 0.04 0.86
CA PHE A 54 1.55 -0.84 0.56
C PHE A 54 1.12 -1.88 -0.46
N SER A 55 1.64 -1.78 -1.65
CA SER A 55 1.30 -2.68 -2.77
C SER A 55 2.57 -3.10 -3.52
N ALA A 56 2.43 -4.04 -4.44
CA ALA A 56 3.50 -4.37 -5.37
C ALA A 56 4.03 -3.13 -6.13
N GLY A 57 3.16 -2.15 -6.41
CA GLY A 57 3.55 -0.87 -6.98
C GLY A 57 4.54 -0.08 -6.12
N THR A 58 4.57 -0.30 -4.81
CA THR A 58 5.58 0.33 -3.94
C THR A 58 6.98 -0.13 -4.31
N PHE A 59 7.16 -1.40 -4.60
CA PHE A 59 8.47 -1.94 -4.99
C PHE A 59 8.79 -1.73 -6.47
N VAL A 60 7.80 -1.81 -7.33
CA VAL A 60 7.97 -1.69 -8.79
C VAL A 60 8.12 -0.21 -9.16
N VAL A 61 7.12 0.61 -8.88
CA VAL A 61 7.09 2.02 -9.33
C VAL A 61 8.04 2.88 -8.51
N TRP A 62 7.89 2.88 -7.18
CA TRP A 62 8.75 3.70 -6.32
C TRP A 62 10.17 3.14 -6.21
N GLY A 63 10.33 1.82 -6.31
CA GLY A 63 11.63 1.15 -6.41
C GLY A 63 12.41 1.55 -7.65
N SER A 64 11.74 1.74 -8.78
CA SER A 64 12.34 2.26 -10.02
C SER A 64 12.91 3.67 -9.83
N ILE A 65 12.16 4.55 -9.14
CA ILE A 65 12.63 5.90 -8.83
C ILE A 65 13.79 5.85 -7.82
N ALA A 66 13.71 4.98 -6.82
CA ALA A 66 14.79 4.80 -5.84
C ALA A 66 16.10 4.29 -6.50
N TYR A 67 15.99 3.38 -7.45
CA TYR A 67 17.13 2.91 -8.23
C TYR A 67 17.74 4.03 -9.09
N SER A 68 16.93 4.81 -9.79
CA SER A 68 17.39 5.82 -10.75
C SER A 68 17.80 7.13 -10.10
N MET A 69 17.07 7.58 -9.06
CA MET A 69 17.21 8.92 -8.45
C MET A 69 17.46 8.88 -6.93
N GLY A 70 17.62 7.71 -6.35
CA GLY A 70 18.00 7.56 -4.95
C GLY A 70 16.95 8.11 -3.97
N PHE A 71 17.40 9.03 -3.10
CA PHE A 71 16.61 9.54 -1.97
C PHE A 71 15.38 10.38 -2.39
N VAL A 72 15.29 10.81 -3.63
CA VAL A 72 14.09 11.45 -4.19
C VAL A 72 12.85 10.59 -4.01
N ALA A 73 12.96 9.26 -4.18
CA ALA A 73 11.85 8.33 -3.95
C ALA A 73 11.36 8.37 -2.49
N VAL A 74 12.29 8.47 -1.53
CA VAL A 74 11.95 8.63 -0.11
C VAL A 74 11.25 9.96 0.13
N THR A 75 11.73 11.05 -0.45
CA THR A 75 11.11 12.39 -0.31
C THR A 75 9.66 12.39 -0.82
N ILE A 76 9.41 11.76 -1.98
CA ILE A 76 8.05 11.60 -2.51
C ILE A 76 7.17 10.84 -1.51
N GLN A 77 7.64 9.74 -0.97
CA GLN A 77 6.90 8.91 -0.01
C GLN A 77 6.65 9.64 1.32
N LEU A 78 7.53 10.54 1.76
CA LEU A 78 7.33 11.34 2.97
C LEU A 78 6.12 12.30 2.85
N THR A 79 5.66 12.63 1.64
CA THR A 79 4.42 13.38 1.45
C THR A 79 3.20 12.63 2.00
N MET A 80 3.22 11.30 1.99
CA MET A 80 2.20 10.45 2.61
C MET A 80 2.20 10.57 4.13
N ALA A 81 3.39 10.69 4.75
CA ALA A 81 3.48 10.93 6.19
C ALA A 81 2.81 12.26 6.56
N ALA A 82 3.14 13.34 5.85
CA ALA A 82 2.53 14.65 6.05
C ALA A 82 1.00 14.62 5.86
N ALA A 83 0.52 13.96 4.79
CA ALA A 83 -0.89 13.75 4.54
C ALA A 83 -1.55 12.94 5.67
N GLY A 84 -0.91 11.88 6.15
CA GLY A 84 -1.39 11.04 7.25
C GLY A 84 -1.60 11.81 8.54
N PHE A 85 -0.63 12.65 8.94
CA PHE A 85 -0.79 13.54 10.09
C PHE A 85 -1.92 14.54 9.89
N ALA A 86 -1.98 15.22 8.73
CA ALA A 86 -3.03 16.19 8.45
C ALA A 86 -4.42 15.55 8.44
N VAL A 87 -4.60 14.39 7.79
CA VAL A 87 -5.86 13.63 7.80
C VAL A 87 -6.20 13.16 9.21
N GLY A 88 -5.26 12.60 9.94
CA GLY A 88 -5.47 12.13 11.30
C GLY A 88 -5.94 13.25 12.24
N LEU A 89 -5.34 14.43 12.13
CA LEU A 89 -5.67 15.57 12.99
C LEU A 89 -6.99 16.25 12.59
N LEU A 90 -7.25 16.39 11.28
CA LEU A 90 -8.29 17.28 10.78
C LEU A 90 -9.51 16.55 10.20
N ILE A 91 -9.32 15.42 9.49
CA ILE A 91 -10.35 14.80 8.64
C ILE A 91 -10.92 13.53 9.28
N ALA A 92 -10.07 12.61 9.73
CA ALA A 92 -10.49 11.31 10.25
C ALA A 92 -11.50 11.38 11.40
N PRO A 93 -11.34 12.28 12.42
CA PRO A 93 -12.35 12.43 13.46
C PRO A 93 -13.71 12.91 12.94
N ARG A 94 -13.70 13.73 11.87
CA ARG A 94 -14.94 14.24 11.26
C ARG A 94 -15.67 13.12 10.52
N TRP A 95 -14.95 12.26 9.78
CA TRP A 95 -15.54 11.08 9.15
C TRP A 95 -16.19 10.15 10.16
N ASN A 96 -15.51 9.83 11.26
CA ASN A 96 -16.06 8.96 12.30
C ASN A 96 -17.37 9.52 12.88
N LYS A 97 -17.46 10.86 13.09
CA LYS A 97 -18.66 11.52 13.58
C LYS A 97 -19.86 11.46 12.62
N THR A 98 -19.66 11.23 11.32
CA THR A 98 -20.77 11.14 10.35
C THR A 98 -21.65 9.94 10.59
N GLY A 99 -21.09 8.85 11.14
CA GLY A 99 -21.78 7.58 11.32
C GLY A 99 -22.17 6.88 10.02
N CYS A 100 -21.72 7.37 8.86
CA CYS A 100 -22.04 6.78 7.56
C CYS A 100 -21.25 5.49 7.34
N LEU A 101 -21.95 4.48 6.79
CA LEU A 101 -21.35 3.17 6.45
C LEU A 101 -20.73 3.14 5.05
N THR A 102 -21.15 4.06 4.17
CA THR A 102 -20.67 4.14 2.79
C THR A 102 -20.55 5.58 2.33
N ALA A 103 -19.68 5.84 1.32
CA ALA A 103 -19.62 7.15 0.67
C ALA A 103 -20.97 7.56 0.04
N ALA A 104 -21.66 6.60 -0.55
CA ALA A 104 -22.98 6.82 -1.15
C ALA A 104 -23.99 7.33 -0.10
N GLU A 105 -24.01 6.76 1.09
CA GLU A 105 -24.86 7.22 2.19
C GLU A 105 -24.54 8.65 2.60
N TYR A 106 -23.24 9.00 2.74
CA TYR A 106 -22.83 10.36 3.06
C TYR A 106 -23.29 11.36 1.99
N ILE A 107 -23.10 11.01 0.72
CA ILE A 107 -23.50 11.88 -0.40
C ILE A 107 -25.03 12.05 -0.44
N THR A 108 -25.78 10.96 -0.22
CA THR A 108 -27.25 11.02 -0.17
C THR A 108 -27.73 11.97 0.93
N ARG A 109 -27.15 11.87 2.14
CA ARG A 109 -27.52 12.73 3.28
C ARG A 109 -27.22 14.20 3.06
N ARG A 110 -26.12 14.50 2.32
CA ARG A 110 -25.65 15.88 2.15
C ARG A 110 -26.14 16.56 0.88
N TYR A 111 -26.26 15.81 -0.23
CA TYR A 111 -26.48 16.36 -1.57
C TYR A 111 -27.70 15.73 -2.28
N GLY A 112 -28.36 14.75 -1.67
CA GLY A 112 -29.55 14.10 -2.22
C GLY A 112 -29.24 12.92 -3.16
N ALA A 113 -30.32 12.21 -3.51
CA ALA A 113 -30.23 10.96 -4.27
C ALA A 113 -29.72 11.12 -5.71
N SER A 114 -30.04 12.25 -6.37
CA SER A 114 -29.58 12.49 -7.75
C SER A 114 -28.06 12.62 -7.82
N THR A 115 -27.46 13.37 -6.91
CA THR A 115 -26.00 13.51 -6.80
C THR A 115 -25.34 12.17 -6.45
N GLN A 116 -25.95 11.39 -5.56
CA GLN A 116 -25.45 10.06 -5.21
C GLN A 116 -25.45 9.12 -6.42
N LYS A 117 -26.50 9.11 -7.25
CA LYS A 117 -26.52 8.29 -8.48
C LYS A 117 -25.37 8.67 -9.43
N LEU A 118 -25.21 9.96 -9.71
CA LEU A 118 -24.11 10.45 -10.55
C LEU A 118 -22.74 10.03 -10.00
N TYR A 119 -22.51 10.26 -8.70
CA TYR A 119 -21.28 9.82 -8.02
C TYR A 119 -21.04 8.32 -8.18
N THR A 120 -22.07 7.50 -7.99
CA THR A 120 -21.95 6.04 -8.09
C THR A 120 -21.53 5.59 -9.49
N TYR A 121 -22.11 6.17 -10.55
CA TYR A 121 -21.73 5.82 -11.92
C TYR A 121 -20.31 6.25 -12.25
N ILE A 122 -19.91 7.47 -11.87
CA ILE A 122 -18.54 7.95 -12.06
C ILE A 122 -17.55 7.07 -11.29
N PHE A 123 -17.88 6.74 -10.02
CA PHE A 123 -17.02 5.90 -9.20
C PHE A 123 -16.88 4.47 -9.75
N LEU A 124 -17.97 3.87 -10.25
CA LEU A 124 -17.92 2.57 -10.91
C LEU A 124 -17.01 2.60 -12.14
N PHE A 125 -17.15 3.63 -12.98
CA PHE A 125 -16.31 3.79 -14.16
C PHE A 125 -14.82 3.90 -13.77
N ILE A 126 -14.48 4.78 -12.82
CA ILE A 126 -13.10 4.96 -12.35
C ILE A 126 -12.56 3.68 -11.70
N SER A 127 -13.39 2.94 -10.96
CA SER A 127 -12.95 1.73 -10.24
C SER A 127 -12.50 0.61 -11.16
N ILE A 128 -13.00 0.54 -12.41
CA ILE A 128 -12.52 -0.43 -13.40
C ILE A 128 -11.03 -0.20 -13.69
N PHE A 129 -10.65 1.05 -13.96
CA PHE A 129 -9.25 1.40 -14.24
C PHE A 129 -8.34 1.29 -13.01
N THR A 130 -8.82 1.75 -11.86
CA THR A 130 -8.04 1.67 -10.61
C THR A 130 -7.81 0.22 -10.18
N THR A 131 -8.79 -0.66 -10.33
CA THR A 131 -8.60 -2.09 -10.05
C THR A 131 -7.54 -2.71 -10.97
N GLY A 132 -7.59 -2.39 -12.27
CA GLY A 132 -6.57 -2.83 -13.23
C GLY A 132 -5.16 -2.36 -12.84
N SER A 133 -5.01 -1.10 -12.43
CA SER A 133 -3.72 -0.55 -12.03
C SER A 133 -3.16 -1.15 -10.74
N PHE A 134 -3.99 -1.70 -9.85
CA PHE A 134 -3.52 -2.45 -8.68
C PHE A 134 -3.15 -3.90 -9.02
N LEU A 135 -3.86 -4.54 -9.94
CA LEU A 135 -3.57 -5.93 -10.32
C LEU A 135 -2.33 -6.07 -11.21
N TYR A 136 -2.06 -5.07 -12.06
CA TYR A 136 -0.95 -5.10 -13.00
C TYR A 136 0.43 -5.32 -12.34
N PRO A 137 0.85 -4.56 -11.32
CA PRO A 137 2.17 -4.75 -10.71
C PRO A 137 2.34 -6.13 -10.08
N ILE A 138 1.28 -6.71 -9.49
CA ILE A 138 1.32 -8.05 -8.91
C ILE A 138 1.47 -9.09 -10.04
N ALA A 139 0.69 -8.96 -11.12
CA ALA A 139 0.78 -9.84 -12.26
C ALA A 139 2.16 -9.76 -12.94
N LYS A 140 2.77 -8.57 -12.98
CA LYS A 140 4.14 -8.36 -13.48
C LYS A 140 5.18 -9.11 -12.65
N ILE A 141 5.05 -9.08 -11.33
CA ILE A 141 5.92 -9.86 -10.43
C ILE A 141 5.77 -11.37 -10.72
N ILE A 142 4.54 -11.86 -10.89
CA ILE A 142 4.25 -13.27 -11.20
C ILE A 142 4.84 -13.65 -12.57
N GLU A 143 4.75 -12.76 -13.56
CA GLU A 143 5.34 -13.00 -14.90
C GLU A 143 6.85 -13.15 -14.79
N VAL A 144 7.54 -12.23 -14.10
CA VAL A 144 9.00 -12.27 -13.94
C VAL A 144 9.45 -13.44 -13.08
N ALA A 145 8.71 -13.75 -12.01
CA ALA A 145 9.10 -14.78 -11.06
C ALA A 145 8.71 -16.22 -11.49
N ALA A 146 7.53 -16.39 -12.07
CA ALA A 146 6.95 -17.70 -12.38
C ALA A 146 6.78 -17.98 -13.89
N GLY A 147 7.02 -16.99 -14.75
CA GLY A 147 6.82 -17.12 -16.20
C GLY A 147 5.35 -17.23 -16.63
N ILE A 148 4.40 -16.88 -15.74
CA ILE A 148 2.96 -16.91 -16.06
C ILE A 148 2.58 -15.59 -16.71
N PRO A 149 2.01 -15.59 -17.93
CA PRO A 149 1.73 -14.36 -18.66
C PRO A 149 0.67 -13.49 -17.95
N LEU A 150 0.77 -12.18 -18.13
CA LEU A 150 -0.15 -11.18 -17.57
C LEU A 150 -1.63 -11.48 -17.86
N SER A 151 -1.92 -11.95 -19.11
CA SER A 151 -3.26 -12.30 -19.54
C SER A 151 -3.94 -13.37 -18.69
N SER A 152 -3.18 -14.28 -18.08
CA SER A 152 -3.66 -15.32 -17.18
C SER A 152 -3.61 -14.88 -15.72
N SER A 153 -2.55 -14.19 -15.32
CA SER A 153 -2.33 -13.77 -13.93
C SER A 153 -3.38 -12.76 -13.45
N ILE A 154 -3.73 -11.77 -14.27
CA ILE A 154 -4.69 -10.71 -13.90
C ILE A 154 -6.10 -11.28 -13.60
N PRO A 155 -6.72 -12.12 -14.45
CA PRO A 155 -8.00 -12.72 -14.14
C PRO A 155 -7.99 -13.63 -12.92
N ILE A 156 -6.94 -14.45 -12.76
CA ILE A 156 -6.79 -15.35 -11.60
C ILE A 156 -6.73 -14.55 -10.30
N LEU A 157 -5.89 -13.51 -10.25
CA LEU A 157 -5.79 -12.62 -9.09
C LEU A 157 -7.12 -11.90 -8.79
N GLY A 158 -7.79 -11.41 -9.85
CA GLY A 158 -9.08 -10.73 -9.71
C GLY A 158 -10.16 -11.64 -9.10
N VAL A 159 -10.28 -12.88 -9.60
CA VAL A 159 -11.24 -13.87 -9.06
C VAL A 159 -10.88 -14.24 -7.62
N PHE A 160 -9.61 -14.47 -7.32
CA PHE A 160 -9.16 -14.77 -5.97
C PHE A 160 -9.52 -13.65 -4.99
N CYS A 161 -9.24 -12.40 -5.36
CA CYS A 161 -9.58 -11.22 -4.54
C CYS A 161 -11.10 -11.08 -4.33
N MET A 162 -11.92 -11.30 -5.36
CA MET A 162 -13.36 -11.24 -5.24
C MET A 162 -13.90 -12.29 -4.26
N ILE A 163 -13.45 -13.52 -4.34
CA ILE A 163 -13.86 -14.60 -3.43
C ILE A 163 -13.47 -14.23 -1.99
N TYR A 164 -12.21 -13.86 -1.77
CA TYR A 164 -11.68 -13.54 -0.46
C TYR A 164 -12.44 -12.39 0.23
N VAL A 165 -12.64 -11.26 -0.47
CA VAL A 165 -13.33 -10.09 0.09
C VAL A 165 -14.81 -10.39 0.37
N SER A 166 -15.46 -11.17 -0.53
CA SER A 166 -16.87 -11.52 -0.37
C SER A 166 -17.12 -12.41 0.86
N LEU A 167 -16.16 -13.23 1.26
CA LEU A 167 -16.30 -14.14 2.42
C LEU A 167 -16.17 -13.42 3.75
N GLY A 168 -15.22 -12.50 3.91
CA GLY A 168 -14.84 -12.01 5.24
C GLY A 168 -15.19 -10.55 5.56
N GLY A 169 -15.56 -9.74 4.58
CA GLY A 169 -15.82 -8.31 4.76
C GLY A 169 -14.61 -7.56 5.35
N LEU A 170 -14.87 -6.35 5.89
CA LEU A 170 -13.80 -5.48 6.40
C LEU A 170 -13.01 -6.10 7.58
N ARG A 171 -13.64 -6.90 8.44
CA ARG A 171 -12.93 -7.50 9.58
C ARG A 171 -11.84 -8.49 9.15
N ALA A 172 -12.13 -9.32 8.17
CA ALA A 172 -11.12 -10.24 7.64
C ALA A 172 -9.96 -9.46 7.04
N VAL A 173 -10.25 -8.45 6.22
CA VAL A 173 -9.23 -7.60 5.58
C VAL A 173 -8.31 -6.97 6.62
N VAL A 174 -8.85 -6.30 7.65
CA VAL A 174 -7.99 -5.59 8.63
C VAL A 174 -7.13 -6.54 9.48
N VAL A 175 -7.58 -7.76 9.72
CA VAL A 175 -6.79 -8.76 10.45
C VAL A 175 -5.68 -9.35 9.56
N THR A 176 -5.99 -9.68 8.32
CA THR A 176 -4.98 -10.16 7.37
C THR A 176 -3.95 -9.08 7.04
N ASP A 177 -4.34 -7.81 6.98
CA ASP A 177 -3.42 -6.68 6.81
C ASP A 177 -2.37 -6.62 7.93
N VAL A 178 -2.76 -6.92 9.18
CA VAL A 178 -1.80 -6.98 10.30
C VAL A 178 -0.79 -8.12 10.13
N LEU A 179 -1.24 -9.31 9.72
CA LEU A 179 -0.34 -10.42 9.44
C LEU A 179 0.61 -10.11 8.29
N GLN A 180 0.09 -9.53 7.22
CA GLN A 180 0.89 -9.11 6.07
C GLN A 180 1.90 -8.03 6.46
N PHE A 181 1.53 -7.08 7.33
CA PHE A 181 2.45 -6.08 7.87
C PHE A 181 3.64 -6.71 8.58
N ILE A 182 3.39 -7.68 9.47
CA ILE A 182 4.46 -8.37 10.22
C ILE A 182 5.41 -9.10 9.28
N ILE A 183 4.86 -9.89 8.34
CA ILE A 183 5.67 -10.67 7.38
C ILE A 183 6.50 -9.74 6.49
N LEU A 184 5.88 -8.69 5.96
CA LEU A 184 6.52 -7.74 5.09
C LEU A 184 7.66 -6.99 5.78
N PHE A 185 7.41 -6.46 6.98
CA PHE A 185 8.44 -5.77 7.75
C PHE A 185 9.61 -6.69 8.10
N ALA A 186 9.32 -7.94 8.50
CA ALA A 186 10.36 -8.93 8.75
C ALA A 186 11.20 -9.19 7.49
N ALA A 187 10.55 -9.38 6.33
CA ALA A 187 11.25 -9.60 5.07
C ALA A 187 12.17 -8.42 4.70
N VAL A 188 11.66 -7.19 4.79
CA VAL A 188 12.47 -5.99 4.48
C VAL A 188 13.66 -5.83 5.43
N ILE A 189 13.45 -6.07 6.74
CA ILE A 189 14.53 -5.99 7.75
C ILE A 189 15.61 -7.04 7.48
N ILE A 190 15.24 -8.23 7.00
CA ILE A 190 16.20 -9.30 6.66
C ILE A 190 16.94 -8.95 5.36
N VAL A 191 16.26 -8.46 4.33
CA VAL A 191 16.88 -8.15 3.03
C VAL A 191 17.92 -7.03 3.12
N ILE A 192 17.70 -6.01 3.95
CA ILE A 192 18.61 -4.85 4.03
C ILE A 192 20.05 -5.23 4.40
N PRO A 193 20.34 -5.95 5.50
CA PRO A 193 21.70 -6.31 5.84
C PRO A 193 22.33 -7.27 4.82
N LEU A 194 21.55 -8.17 4.22
CA LEU A 194 22.03 -9.05 3.15
C LEU A 194 22.43 -8.24 1.92
N ALA A 195 21.57 -7.30 1.49
CA ALA A 195 21.85 -6.40 0.37
C ALA A 195 23.12 -5.56 0.59
N PHE A 196 23.34 -5.04 1.82
CA PHE A 196 24.59 -4.35 2.12
C PHE A 196 25.81 -5.29 2.07
N GLY A 197 25.64 -6.57 2.44
CA GLY A 197 26.69 -7.58 2.32
C GLY A 197 27.19 -7.75 0.89
N GLU A 198 26.28 -7.76 -0.08
CA GLU A 198 26.60 -7.91 -1.53
C GLU A 198 27.43 -6.76 -2.10
N VAL A 199 27.35 -5.58 -1.54
CA VAL A 199 28.10 -4.40 -2.00
C VAL A 199 29.35 -4.10 -1.15
N GLY A 200 29.66 -4.93 -0.15
CA GLY A 200 30.82 -4.72 0.74
C GLY A 200 30.51 -3.87 1.98
N GLY A 201 29.24 -3.71 2.34
CA GLY A 201 28.79 -2.98 3.52
C GLY A 201 28.41 -1.54 3.27
N VAL A 202 27.95 -0.88 4.35
CA VAL A 202 27.49 0.53 4.30
C VAL A 202 28.59 1.50 3.85
N PRO A 203 29.85 1.41 4.31
CA PRO A 203 30.89 2.33 3.86
C PRO A 203 31.14 2.24 2.35
N GLU A 204 31.21 1.04 1.79
CA GLU A 204 31.43 0.82 0.36
C GLU A 204 30.21 1.30 -0.47
N PHE A 205 28.99 1.06 0.02
CA PHE A 205 27.77 1.63 -0.59
C PHE A 205 27.88 3.15 -0.69
N LEU A 206 28.19 3.84 0.42
CA LEU A 206 28.30 5.30 0.45
C LEU A 206 29.41 5.86 -0.46
N ALA A 207 30.49 5.11 -0.64
CA ALA A 207 31.60 5.50 -1.50
C ALA A 207 31.27 5.35 -3.01
N ARG A 208 30.36 4.44 -3.36
CA ARG A 208 30.06 4.08 -4.75
C ARG A 208 28.73 4.65 -5.28
N VAL A 209 27.92 5.28 -4.43
CA VAL A 209 26.66 5.90 -4.90
C VAL A 209 26.93 7.02 -5.90
N PRO A 210 26.09 7.20 -6.91
CA PRO A 210 26.21 8.30 -7.86
C PRO A 210 26.16 9.67 -7.17
N GLU A 211 26.83 10.67 -7.76
CA GLU A 211 26.75 12.04 -7.29
C GLU A 211 25.29 12.53 -7.27
N GLY A 212 24.90 13.22 -6.21
CA GLY A 212 23.53 13.71 -6.04
C GLY A 212 22.51 12.65 -5.64
N PHE A 213 22.90 11.40 -5.35
CA PHE A 213 21.96 10.30 -5.05
C PHE A 213 21.15 10.50 -3.76
N PHE A 214 21.63 11.34 -2.84
CA PHE A 214 20.95 11.71 -1.60
C PHE A 214 20.26 13.08 -1.65
N THR A 215 20.11 13.66 -2.84
CA THR A 215 19.35 14.91 -2.99
C THR A 215 17.86 14.68 -2.71
N LEU A 216 17.22 15.68 -2.12
CA LEU A 216 15.78 15.63 -1.83
C LEU A 216 14.93 15.85 -3.08
N PHE A 217 15.47 16.51 -4.09
CA PHE A 217 14.77 16.89 -5.31
C PHE A 217 15.69 16.62 -6.51
N ALA A 218 15.12 16.09 -7.59
CA ALA A 218 15.83 15.93 -8.86
C ALA A 218 14.85 15.93 -10.05
N GLY A 219 15.25 16.56 -11.15
CA GLY A 219 14.51 16.60 -12.40
C GLY A 219 13.09 17.15 -12.20
N GLU A 220 12.10 16.37 -12.61
CA GLU A 220 10.67 16.69 -12.49
C GLU A 220 10.15 16.68 -11.04
N TYR A 221 10.81 15.94 -10.13
CA TYR A 221 10.45 15.84 -8.71
C TYR A 221 11.02 17.02 -7.90
N ASN A 222 10.65 18.24 -8.29
CA ASN A 222 11.04 19.48 -7.61
C ASN A 222 10.07 19.79 -6.44
N TRP A 223 10.33 20.89 -5.72
CA TRP A 223 9.52 21.29 -4.59
C TRP A 223 8.04 21.53 -4.94
N VAL A 224 7.73 22.01 -6.15
CA VAL A 224 6.36 22.23 -6.62
C VAL A 224 5.63 20.89 -6.76
N PHE A 225 6.29 19.90 -7.36
CA PHE A 225 5.76 18.53 -7.44
C PHE A 225 5.48 17.97 -6.04
N ILE A 226 6.43 18.09 -5.12
CA ILE A 226 6.29 17.55 -3.75
C ILE A 226 5.10 18.17 -3.02
N VAL A 227 4.91 19.50 -3.12
CA VAL A 227 3.75 20.17 -2.51
C VAL A 227 2.45 19.73 -3.18
N ALA A 228 2.40 19.69 -4.51
CA ALA A 228 1.23 19.24 -5.26
C ALA A 228 0.88 17.78 -4.94
N PHE A 229 1.89 16.91 -4.85
CA PHE A 229 1.70 15.50 -4.53
C PHE A 229 1.28 15.29 -3.06
N MET A 230 1.78 16.10 -2.13
CA MET A 230 1.31 16.12 -0.74
C MET A 230 -0.19 16.49 -0.66
N LEU A 231 -0.62 17.50 -1.40
CA LEU A 231 -2.04 17.88 -1.47
C LEU A 231 -2.88 16.78 -2.12
N TYR A 232 -2.40 16.17 -3.20
CA TYR A 232 -3.04 15.01 -3.80
C TYR A 232 -3.23 13.89 -2.76
N ASN A 233 -2.17 13.52 -2.04
CA ASN A 233 -2.21 12.49 -1.00
C ASN A 233 -3.16 12.86 0.15
N LEU A 234 -3.24 14.13 0.53
CA LEU A 234 -4.18 14.62 1.54
C LEU A 234 -5.62 14.35 1.12
N PHE A 235 -6.00 14.71 -0.11
CA PHE A 235 -7.34 14.47 -0.62
C PHE A 235 -7.61 12.99 -0.86
N PHE A 236 -6.64 12.27 -1.37
CA PHE A 236 -6.76 10.84 -1.65
C PHE A 236 -6.95 10.03 -0.36
N LEU A 237 -6.09 10.24 0.65
CA LEU A 237 -6.18 9.59 1.96
C LEU A 237 -7.42 10.04 2.76
N GLY A 238 -7.80 11.31 2.64
CA GLY A 238 -8.91 11.90 3.38
C GLY A 238 -10.27 11.73 2.74
N GLY A 239 -10.36 11.44 1.44
CA GLY A 239 -11.62 11.41 0.67
C GLY A 239 -11.95 10.08 0.01
N ASN A 240 -10.97 9.23 -0.30
CA ASN A 240 -11.23 7.93 -0.90
C ASN A 240 -11.84 6.97 0.12
N TRP A 241 -13.00 6.40 -0.23
CA TRP A 241 -13.76 5.55 0.70
C TRP A 241 -13.00 4.31 1.16
N ALA A 242 -12.17 3.74 0.32
CA ALA A 242 -11.33 2.60 0.72
C ALA A 242 -10.50 2.87 1.99
N TYR A 243 -10.03 4.12 2.16
CA TYR A 243 -9.26 4.55 3.34
C TYR A 243 -10.14 5.11 4.43
N VAL A 244 -11.19 5.85 4.07
CA VAL A 244 -12.17 6.42 5.01
C VAL A 244 -12.83 5.35 5.86
N GLN A 245 -13.06 4.15 5.33
CA GLN A 245 -13.57 3.01 6.08
C GLN A 245 -12.75 2.72 7.36
N ARG A 246 -11.42 2.91 7.34
CA ARG A 246 -10.58 2.69 8.52
C ARG A 246 -10.85 3.71 9.62
N TYR A 247 -11.23 4.95 9.28
CA TYR A 247 -11.60 5.97 10.26
C TYR A 247 -13.01 5.75 10.82
N THR A 248 -13.93 5.20 10.03
CA THR A 248 -15.31 4.93 10.45
C THR A 248 -15.48 3.58 11.15
N SER A 249 -14.51 2.66 11.02
CA SER A 249 -14.54 1.33 11.66
C SER A 249 -14.18 1.34 13.14
N VAL A 250 -13.58 2.41 13.65
CA VAL A 250 -13.16 2.53 15.05
C VAL A 250 -14.23 3.16 15.92
N ARG A 251 -14.11 2.94 17.24
CA ARG A 251 -15.18 3.25 18.20
C ARG A 251 -15.44 4.75 18.40
N THR A 252 -14.37 5.55 18.41
CA THR A 252 -14.47 6.98 18.78
C THR A 252 -13.74 7.87 17.77
N PRO A 253 -14.11 9.18 17.67
CA PRO A 253 -13.35 10.15 16.89
C PRO A 253 -11.89 10.31 17.34
N ARG A 254 -11.61 10.08 18.64
CA ARG A 254 -10.23 10.08 19.16
C ARG A 254 -9.43 8.89 18.61
N ASP A 255 -10.07 7.72 18.47
CA ASP A 255 -9.43 6.56 17.87
C ASP A 255 -9.22 6.76 16.37
N ALA A 256 -10.17 7.36 15.65
CA ALA A 256 -9.99 7.74 14.25
C ALA A 256 -8.79 8.69 14.04
N LYS A 257 -8.58 9.66 14.96
CA LYS A 257 -7.37 10.49 14.97
C LYS A 257 -6.11 9.64 15.07
N LYS A 258 -6.08 8.67 16.01
CA LYS A 258 -4.93 7.79 16.21
C LYS A 258 -4.63 6.93 14.98
N VAL A 259 -5.64 6.48 14.23
CA VAL A 259 -5.49 5.74 12.96
C VAL A 259 -4.64 6.54 11.96
N GLY A 260 -5.02 7.79 11.68
CA GLY A 260 -4.28 8.64 10.74
C GLY A 260 -2.89 9.04 11.25
N VAL A 261 -2.75 9.30 12.56
CA VAL A 261 -1.45 9.60 13.17
C VAL A 261 -0.51 8.39 13.09
N LEU A 262 -0.99 7.18 13.39
CA LEU A 262 -0.20 5.95 13.26
C LEU A 262 0.29 5.74 11.83
N PHE A 263 -0.59 5.96 10.85
CA PHE A 263 -0.22 5.95 9.44
C PHE A 263 0.92 6.93 9.14
N GLY A 264 0.79 8.20 9.59
CA GLY A 264 1.83 9.21 9.42
C GLY A 264 3.16 8.82 10.05
N VAL A 265 3.13 8.28 11.27
CA VAL A 265 4.34 7.78 11.96
C VAL A 265 5.00 6.65 11.16
N LEU A 266 4.24 5.67 10.72
CA LEU A 266 4.78 4.56 9.93
C LEU A 266 5.39 5.05 8.61
N TYR A 267 4.72 5.94 7.90
CA TYR A 267 5.24 6.54 6.64
C TYR A 267 6.40 7.52 6.83
N THR A 268 6.73 7.91 8.07
CA THR A 268 7.95 8.70 8.35
C THR A 268 9.21 7.83 8.27
N PHE A 269 9.14 6.58 8.70
CA PHE A 269 10.32 5.70 8.80
C PHE A 269 10.38 4.66 7.69
N SER A 270 9.25 4.09 7.33
CA SER A 270 9.19 2.93 6.44
C SER A 270 9.71 3.18 5.01
N PRO A 271 9.52 4.35 4.35
CA PRO A 271 10.08 4.58 3.03
C PRO A 271 11.59 4.45 2.96
N ILE A 272 12.29 4.84 4.03
CA ILE A 272 13.74 4.66 4.12
C ILE A 272 14.08 3.17 4.03
N LEU A 273 13.35 2.33 4.75
CA LEU A 273 13.64 0.89 4.80
C LEU A 273 13.40 0.21 3.45
N TRP A 274 12.24 0.40 2.84
CA TRP A 274 11.93 -0.31 1.60
C TRP A 274 12.50 0.31 0.31
N MET A 275 13.00 1.56 0.36
CA MET A 275 13.74 2.13 -0.77
C MET A 275 15.24 1.81 -0.74
N LEU A 276 15.78 1.33 0.38
CA LEU A 276 17.20 0.92 0.48
C LEU A 276 17.57 -0.21 -0.49
N PRO A 277 16.83 -1.35 -0.59
CA PRO A 277 17.24 -2.43 -1.50
C PRO A 277 17.42 -1.98 -2.96
N PRO A 278 16.50 -1.27 -3.62
CA PRO A 278 16.72 -0.80 -4.98
C PRO A 278 17.83 0.27 -5.07
N MET A 279 18.02 1.10 -4.02
CA MET A 279 19.15 2.03 -3.96
C MET A 279 20.50 1.29 -3.89
N ILE A 280 20.58 0.21 -3.11
CA ILE A 280 21.78 -0.63 -3.02
C ILE A 280 21.99 -1.36 -4.34
N TYR A 281 20.93 -1.85 -5.00
CA TYR A 281 21.03 -2.49 -6.29
C TYR A 281 21.61 -1.58 -7.37
N ARG A 282 21.37 -0.26 -7.29
CA ARG A 282 22.00 0.73 -8.18
C ARG A 282 23.52 0.70 -8.10
N VAL A 283 24.08 0.44 -6.93
CA VAL A 283 25.54 0.33 -6.73
C VAL A 283 26.06 -1.05 -7.14
N PHE A 284 25.25 -2.09 -6.93
CA PHE A 284 25.57 -3.46 -7.32
C PHE A 284 25.59 -3.64 -8.85
N GLU A 285 24.53 -3.19 -9.53
CA GLU A 285 24.36 -3.28 -10.98
C GLU A 285 23.83 -1.95 -11.53
N PRO A 286 24.69 -1.04 -12.00
CA PRO A 286 24.27 0.30 -12.44
C PRO A 286 23.67 0.35 -13.85
N GLY A 287 23.54 -0.80 -14.54
CA GLY A 287 23.20 -0.87 -15.97
C GLY A 287 21.74 -0.85 -16.35
N LEU A 288 20.79 -0.96 -15.39
CA LEU A 288 19.37 -0.96 -15.71
C LEU A 288 18.90 0.38 -16.25
N SER A 289 18.00 0.36 -17.24
CA SER A 289 17.44 1.54 -17.89
C SER A 289 15.94 1.37 -18.22
N GLY A 290 15.22 2.49 -18.28
CA GLY A 290 13.81 2.51 -18.64
C GLY A 290 12.95 1.60 -17.75
N LEU A 291 12.16 0.71 -18.34
CA LEU A 291 11.27 -0.21 -17.63
C LEU A 291 12.02 -1.31 -16.84
N GLU A 292 13.30 -1.54 -17.13
CA GLU A 292 14.10 -2.52 -16.37
C GLU A 292 14.30 -2.09 -14.91
N ASN A 293 14.32 -0.77 -14.66
CA ASN A 293 14.43 -0.21 -13.31
C ASN A 293 13.32 -0.70 -12.37
N GLU A 294 12.16 -1.05 -12.92
CA GLU A 294 11.03 -1.60 -12.16
C GLU A 294 11.36 -2.94 -11.48
N ASN A 295 12.36 -3.64 -11.96
CA ASN A 295 12.79 -4.92 -11.42
C ASN A 295 13.86 -4.80 -10.31
N ALA A 296 14.42 -3.61 -10.08
CA ALA A 296 15.59 -3.40 -9.22
C ALA A 296 15.40 -3.98 -7.80
N TYR A 297 14.22 -3.78 -7.18
CA TYR A 297 13.94 -4.34 -5.87
C TYR A 297 13.94 -5.88 -5.89
N LEU A 298 13.27 -6.47 -6.89
CA LEU A 298 13.14 -7.93 -7.02
C LEU A 298 14.49 -8.58 -7.36
N LEU A 299 15.29 -7.93 -8.20
CA LEU A 299 16.62 -8.40 -8.56
C LEU A 299 17.54 -8.36 -7.33
N MET A 300 17.45 -7.32 -6.48
CA MET A 300 18.20 -7.31 -5.23
C MET A 300 17.79 -8.46 -4.31
N CYS A 301 16.48 -8.69 -4.13
CA CYS A 301 15.99 -9.83 -3.35
C CYS A 301 16.41 -11.20 -3.90
N LYS A 302 16.67 -11.30 -5.20
CA LYS A 302 17.12 -12.54 -5.83
C LYS A 302 18.62 -12.80 -5.60
N GLN A 303 19.40 -11.75 -5.38
CA GLN A 303 20.84 -11.85 -5.07
C GLN A 303 21.10 -12.18 -3.60
N THR A 304 20.21 -11.74 -2.71
CA THR A 304 20.28 -11.98 -1.26
C THR A 304 19.61 -13.29 -0.84
#